data_e7cc6ee1a12f948367923253b9e686d1
#
_entry.id   e7cc6ee1a12f948367923253b9e686d1
#
_cell.length_a   1.000
_cell.length_b   1.000
_cell.length_c   1.000
_cell.angle_alpha   90.00
_cell.angle_beta   90.00
_cell.angle_gamma   90.00
#
_symmetry.space_group_name_H-M   'P 1'
#
loop_
_entity.id
_entity.type
_entity.pdbx_description
1 polymer ?
#
loop_
_entity_poly.entity_id
_entity_poly.type
_entity_poly.pdbx_seq_one_letter_code
_entity_poly.pdbx_strand_id
1 'polypeptide(L)'
;MLTNGIINFILEIFNLIFITIFMFSVDARLALVIFAGVPVFIVVMIILKNKQRRAWQGVSNKNSNQTAYLAESINCMRVTQSFARENENLGIFRRLSTAYRKAWMKAVTVNNFVSFSVDNIRAVVDSALYFVGLLVIGYPAVSLGSILAMSNYSSRFWQPIINIASLYNNFVNAVAYLERIFETMDEPVDVKDAEDAYEMPDIKGEVEYRDVTFAYEEGKNILENVS
;
A
#
# COMPACT_ATOMS: atom_id res chain seq x y z
N MET A 1 -10.80 -5.65 8.86
CA MET A 1 -9.53 -5.72 8.09
C MET A 1 -8.31 -5.96 8.97
N LEU A 2 -8.09 -5.20 10.05
CA LEU A 2 -6.95 -5.38 10.98
C LEU A 2 -6.90 -6.76 11.63
N THR A 3 -8.03 -7.27 12.12
CA THR A 3 -8.12 -8.59 12.78
C THR A 3 -7.64 -9.73 11.87
N ASN A 4 -8.11 -9.74 10.62
CA ASN A 4 -7.69 -10.76 9.65
C ASN A 4 -6.20 -10.60 9.25
N GLY A 5 -5.70 -9.37 9.23
CA GLY A 5 -4.29 -9.10 8.97
C GLY A 5 -3.37 -9.67 10.06
N ILE A 6 -3.73 -9.48 11.33
CA ILE A 6 -2.97 -10.00 12.49
C ILE A 6 -3.02 -11.53 12.52
N ILE A 7 -4.21 -12.12 12.33
CA ILE A 7 -4.37 -13.58 12.29
C ILE A 7 -3.51 -14.18 11.19
N ASN A 8 -3.59 -13.64 9.96
CA ASN A 8 -2.79 -14.12 8.84
C ASN A 8 -1.29 -13.96 9.09
N PHE A 9 -0.86 -12.85 9.71
CA PHE A 9 0.55 -12.65 10.07
C PHE A 9 1.05 -13.73 11.04
N ILE A 10 0.26 -14.05 12.07
CA ILE A 10 0.59 -15.11 13.04
C ILE A 10 0.64 -16.47 12.33
N LEU A 11 -0.35 -16.78 11.49
CA LEU A 11 -0.39 -18.03 10.74
C LEU A 11 0.81 -18.20 9.79
N GLU A 12 1.24 -17.13 9.12
CA GLU A 12 2.40 -17.18 8.24
C GLU A 12 3.71 -17.39 9.01
N ILE A 13 3.84 -16.80 10.21
CA ILE A 13 5.00 -17.06 11.08
C ILE A 13 5.01 -18.52 11.52
N PHE A 14 3.89 -19.06 12.01
CA PHE A 14 3.80 -20.46 12.37
C PHE A 14 4.13 -21.38 11.19
N ASN A 15 3.57 -21.09 10.02
CA ASN A 15 3.82 -21.85 8.81
C ASN A 15 5.32 -21.86 8.46
N LEU A 16 5.98 -20.70 8.51
CA LEU A 16 7.42 -20.57 8.26
C LEU A 16 8.24 -21.39 9.27
N ILE A 17 7.89 -21.33 10.56
CA ILE A 17 8.57 -22.09 11.63
C ILE A 17 8.42 -23.59 11.39
N PHE A 18 7.20 -24.08 11.15
CA PHE A 18 6.93 -25.49 10.90
C PHE A 18 7.65 -26.00 9.65
N ILE A 19 7.57 -25.28 8.53
CA ILE A 19 8.28 -25.66 7.30
C ILE A 19 9.79 -25.74 7.58
N THR A 20 10.35 -24.77 8.28
CA THR A 20 11.77 -24.75 8.64
C THR A 20 12.15 -25.97 9.48
N ILE A 21 11.39 -26.31 10.51
CA ILE A 21 11.63 -27.47 11.36
C ILE A 21 11.59 -28.76 10.52
N PHE A 22 10.57 -28.91 9.66
CA PHE A 22 10.46 -30.07 8.78
C PHE A 22 11.62 -30.17 7.77
N MET A 23 12.05 -29.06 7.18
CA MET A 23 13.20 -29.04 6.27
C MET A 23 14.47 -29.54 6.97
N PHE A 24 14.76 -29.05 8.19
CA PHE A 24 15.92 -29.51 8.96
C PHE A 24 15.78 -30.95 9.44
N SER A 25 14.57 -31.44 9.67
CA SER A 25 14.34 -32.83 10.08
C SER A 25 14.53 -33.84 8.90
N VAL A 26 14.30 -33.39 7.66
CA VAL A 26 14.52 -34.22 6.47
C VAL A 26 16.00 -34.33 6.14
N ASP A 27 16.67 -33.21 5.91
CA ASP A 27 18.12 -33.15 5.71
C ASP A 27 18.63 -31.71 5.95
N ALA A 28 19.43 -31.53 6.99
CA ALA A 28 19.98 -30.24 7.35
C ALA A 28 20.90 -29.62 6.29
N ARG A 29 21.61 -30.45 5.49
CA ARG A 29 22.52 -29.97 4.45
C ARG A 29 21.75 -29.37 3.28
N LEU A 30 20.69 -30.03 2.85
CA LEU A 30 19.78 -29.51 1.81
C LEU A 30 19.02 -28.29 2.27
N ALA A 31 18.59 -28.24 3.56
CA ALA A 31 17.97 -27.07 4.15
C ALA A 31 18.89 -25.84 4.10
N LEU A 32 20.17 -26.00 4.42
CA LEU A 32 21.15 -24.91 4.35
C LEU A 32 21.33 -24.34 2.93
N VAL A 33 21.21 -25.15 1.89
CA VAL A 33 21.25 -24.68 0.49
C VAL A 33 20.08 -23.72 0.22
N ILE A 34 18.87 -24.07 0.67
CA ILE A 34 17.70 -23.22 0.49
C ILE A 34 17.84 -21.92 1.32
N PHE A 35 18.31 -22.04 2.57
CA PHE A 35 18.54 -20.90 3.43
C PHE A 35 19.62 -19.95 2.91
N ALA A 36 20.63 -20.44 2.18
CA ALA A 36 21.62 -19.58 1.52
C ALA A 36 21.00 -18.65 0.45
N GLY A 37 19.85 -19.01 -0.11
CA GLY A 37 19.09 -18.16 -1.01
C GLY A 37 18.38 -16.98 -0.32
N VAL A 38 18.08 -17.08 0.98
CA VAL A 38 17.31 -16.06 1.72
C VAL A 38 18.01 -14.69 1.76
N PRO A 39 19.30 -14.59 2.11
CA PRO A 39 20.01 -13.31 2.07
C PRO A 39 19.99 -12.66 0.68
N VAL A 40 20.18 -13.44 -0.38
CA VAL A 40 20.13 -12.94 -1.76
C VAL A 40 18.73 -12.40 -2.08
N PHE A 41 17.70 -13.15 -1.71
CA PHE A 41 16.31 -12.73 -1.88
C PHE A 41 16.02 -11.42 -1.15
N ILE A 42 16.41 -11.28 0.12
CA ILE A 42 16.19 -10.08 0.92
C ILE A 42 16.86 -8.86 0.28
N VAL A 43 18.12 -8.98 -0.14
CA VAL A 43 18.86 -7.88 -0.78
C VAL A 43 18.17 -7.43 -2.06
N VAL A 44 17.79 -8.36 -2.93
CA VAL A 44 17.10 -8.08 -4.19
C VAL A 44 15.75 -7.41 -3.92
N MET A 45 14.99 -7.91 -2.95
CA MET A 45 13.69 -7.34 -2.58
C MET A 45 13.80 -5.92 -2.04
N ILE A 46 14.79 -5.62 -1.21
CA ILE A 46 15.00 -4.25 -0.69
C ILE A 46 15.29 -3.28 -1.86
N ILE A 47 16.13 -3.68 -2.81
CA ILE A 47 16.48 -2.83 -3.97
C ILE A 47 15.26 -2.60 -4.86
N LEU A 48 14.52 -3.65 -5.17
CA LEU A 48 13.39 -3.59 -6.09
C LEU A 48 12.16 -2.90 -5.49
N LYS A 49 11.91 -3.07 -4.18
CA LYS A 49 10.78 -2.44 -3.47
C LYS A 49 10.79 -0.91 -3.61
N ASN A 50 11.94 -0.28 -3.51
CA ASN A 50 12.06 1.17 -3.65
C ASN A 50 11.72 1.65 -5.07
N LYS A 51 12.14 0.89 -6.10
CA LYS A 51 11.78 1.19 -7.50
C LYS A 51 10.28 1.01 -7.75
N GLN A 52 9.70 -0.06 -7.23
CA GLN A 52 8.27 -0.36 -7.33
C GLN A 52 7.44 0.74 -6.66
N ARG A 53 7.78 1.13 -5.43
CA ARG A 53 7.11 2.21 -4.71
C ARG A 53 7.11 3.53 -5.49
N ARG A 54 8.27 3.96 -6.00
CA ARG A 54 8.37 5.19 -6.81
C ARG A 54 7.54 5.12 -8.08
N ALA A 55 7.50 3.96 -8.74
CA ALA A 55 6.69 3.77 -9.94
C ALA A 55 5.19 3.91 -9.63
N TRP A 56 4.70 3.29 -8.56
CA TRP A 56 3.30 3.40 -8.14
C TRP A 56 2.93 4.79 -7.63
N GLN A 57 3.83 5.51 -6.94
CA GLN A 57 3.63 6.92 -6.61
C GLN A 57 3.45 7.78 -7.87
N GLY A 58 4.23 7.52 -8.91
CA GLY A 58 4.05 8.18 -10.20
C GLY A 58 2.68 7.92 -10.83
N VAL A 59 2.16 6.69 -10.73
CA VAL A 59 0.79 6.35 -11.19
C VAL A 59 -0.25 7.12 -10.38
N SER A 60 -0.14 7.10 -9.05
CA SER A 60 -1.07 7.79 -8.15
C SER A 60 -1.16 9.28 -8.48
N ASN A 61 -0.03 9.97 -8.63
CA ASN A 61 0.02 11.39 -8.97
C ASN A 61 -0.65 11.69 -10.33
N LYS A 62 -0.41 10.85 -11.35
CA LYS A 62 -1.03 11.04 -12.67
C LYS A 62 -2.53 10.72 -12.66
N ASN A 63 -2.94 9.73 -11.87
CA ASN A 63 -4.35 9.42 -11.65
C ASN A 63 -5.08 10.57 -10.98
N SER A 64 -4.51 11.15 -9.91
CA SER A 64 -5.11 12.29 -9.21
C SER A 64 -5.30 13.49 -10.13
N ASN A 65 -4.31 13.83 -10.96
CA ASN A 65 -4.42 14.92 -11.93
C ASN A 65 -5.51 14.65 -12.96
N GLN A 66 -5.63 13.42 -13.46
CA GLN A 66 -6.67 13.05 -14.42
C GLN A 66 -8.07 13.12 -13.80
N THR A 67 -8.21 12.60 -12.58
CA THR A 67 -9.50 12.59 -11.84
C THR A 67 -9.93 14.01 -11.46
N ALA A 68 -9.00 14.85 -11.00
CA ALA A 68 -9.29 16.25 -10.70
C ALA A 68 -9.79 17.01 -11.93
N TYR A 69 -9.09 16.86 -13.06
CA TYR A 69 -9.51 17.48 -14.33
C TYR A 69 -10.87 16.97 -14.81
N LEU A 70 -11.15 15.67 -14.63
CA LEU A 70 -12.45 15.10 -15.00
C LEU A 70 -13.57 15.69 -14.13
N ALA A 71 -13.35 15.79 -12.83
CA ALA A 71 -14.31 16.39 -11.91
C ALA A 71 -14.58 17.88 -12.25
N GLU A 72 -13.52 18.63 -12.51
CA GLU A 72 -13.62 20.02 -12.95
C GLU A 72 -14.41 20.14 -14.28
N SER A 73 -14.08 19.31 -15.28
CA SER A 73 -14.75 19.30 -16.58
C SER A 73 -16.24 18.98 -16.49
N ILE A 74 -16.63 18.08 -15.55
CA ILE A 74 -18.04 17.74 -15.31
C ILE A 74 -18.76 18.92 -14.61
N ASN A 75 -18.14 19.49 -13.58
CA ASN A 75 -18.74 20.63 -12.85
C ASN A 75 -18.89 21.88 -13.70
N CYS A 76 -17.93 22.10 -14.61
CA CYS A 76 -17.92 23.26 -15.50
C CYS A 76 -18.51 22.96 -16.90
N MET A 77 -19.32 21.89 -17.05
CA MET A 77 -19.87 21.49 -18.34
C MET A 77 -20.65 22.59 -19.04
N ARG A 78 -21.49 23.34 -18.32
CA ARG A 78 -22.26 24.48 -18.87
C ARG A 78 -21.36 25.56 -19.46
N VAL A 79 -20.26 25.87 -18.77
CA VAL A 79 -19.29 26.87 -19.23
C VAL A 79 -18.59 26.37 -20.50
N THR A 80 -18.14 25.11 -20.50
CA THR A 80 -17.50 24.49 -21.65
C THR A 80 -18.39 24.53 -22.90
N GLN A 81 -19.68 24.18 -22.74
CA GLN A 81 -20.64 24.21 -23.84
C GLN A 81 -20.98 25.64 -24.30
N SER A 82 -21.10 26.61 -23.36
CA SER A 82 -21.39 28.01 -23.71
C SER A 82 -20.28 28.65 -24.54
N PHE A 83 -19.01 28.19 -24.38
CA PHE A 83 -17.87 28.66 -25.14
C PHE A 83 -17.46 27.71 -26.27
N ALA A 84 -18.21 26.62 -26.52
CA ALA A 84 -17.94 25.59 -27.53
C ALA A 84 -16.50 25.03 -27.49
N ARG A 85 -15.98 24.78 -26.24
CA ARG A 85 -14.60 24.34 -25.99
C ARG A 85 -14.47 22.83 -25.72
N GLU A 86 -15.42 22.00 -26.12
CA GLU A 86 -15.43 20.56 -25.88
C GLU A 86 -14.22 19.86 -26.48
N ASN A 87 -13.83 20.24 -27.70
CA ASN A 87 -12.68 19.66 -28.38
C ASN A 87 -11.35 19.98 -27.68
N GLU A 88 -11.22 21.17 -27.10
CA GLU A 88 -10.04 21.57 -26.36
C GLU A 88 -9.96 20.77 -25.04
N ASN A 89 -11.06 20.68 -24.31
CA ASN A 89 -11.14 19.88 -23.08
C ASN A 89 -10.83 18.41 -23.36
N LEU A 90 -11.36 17.85 -24.44
CA LEU A 90 -11.05 16.48 -24.88
C LEU A 90 -9.56 16.32 -25.17
N GLY A 91 -8.93 17.31 -25.80
CA GLY A 91 -7.50 17.34 -26.07
C GLY A 91 -6.66 17.31 -24.79
N ILE A 92 -7.05 18.09 -23.78
CA ILE A 92 -6.38 18.10 -22.47
C ILE A 92 -6.56 16.75 -21.79
N PHE A 93 -7.78 16.22 -21.72
CA PHE A 93 -8.06 14.91 -21.12
C PHE A 93 -7.25 13.79 -21.78
N ARG A 94 -7.14 13.77 -23.13
CA ARG A 94 -6.32 12.80 -23.86
C ARG A 94 -4.84 12.87 -23.47
N ARG A 95 -4.30 14.07 -23.25
CA ARG A 95 -2.91 14.25 -22.78
C ARG A 95 -2.71 13.70 -21.39
N LEU A 96 -3.63 14.00 -20.45
CA LEU A 96 -3.59 13.50 -19.08
C LEU A 96 -3.73 11.96 -19.03
N SER A 97 -4.67 11.41 -19.79
CA SER A 97 -4.88 9.97 -19.92
C SER A 97 -3.66 9.26 -20.51
N THR A 98 -3.01 9.87 -21.50
CA THR A 98 -1.77 9.33 -22.07
C THR A 98 -0.62 9.35 -21.07
N ALA A 99 -0.51 10.42 -20.25
CA ALA A 99 0.50 10.51 -19.20
C ALA A 99 0.26 9.46 -18.10
N TYR A 100 -0.99 9.27 -17.68
CA TYR A 100 -1.40 8.21 -16.76
C TYR A 100 -1.05 6.83 -17.32
N ARG A 101 -1.44 6.52 -18.55
CA ARG A 101 -1.13 5.25 -19.21
C ARG A 101 0.37 4.97 -19.26
N LYS A 102 1.21 5.97 -19.59
CA LYS A 102 2.67 5.81 -19.59
C LYS A 102 3.22 5.50 -18.20
N ALA A 103 2.72 6.18 -17.17
CA ALA A 103 3.11 5.90 -15.78
C ALA A 103 2.67 4.49 -15.35
N TRP A 104 1.44 4.09 -15.70
CA TRP A 104 0.90 2.76 -15.43
C TRP A 104 1.75 1.67 -16.09
N MET A 105 2.02 1.78 -17.37
CA MET A 105 2.86 0.80 -18.10
C MET A 105 4.24 0.68 -17.46
N LYS A 106 4.85 1.78 -17.05
CA LYS A 106 6.13 1.76 -16.33
C LYS A 106 6.01 1.02 -14.99
N ALA A 107 4.95 1.26 -14.23
CA ALA A 107 4.74 0.58 -12.95
C ALA A 107 4.52 -0.93 -13.14
N VAL A 108 3.72 -1.33 -14.13
CA VAL A 108 3.48 -2.72 -14.49
C VAL A 108 4.78 -3.41 -14.93
N THR A 109 5.59 -2.76 -15.76
CA THR A 109 6.90 -3.30 -16.18
C THR A 109 7.81 -3.52 -14.98
N VAL A 110 7.89 -2.55 -14.06
CA VAL A 110 8.68 -2.72 -12.83
C VAL A 110 8.13 -3.84 -11.96
N ASN A 111 6.81 -3.93 -11.82
CA ASN A 111 6.15 -5.01 -11.06
C ASN A 111 6.45 -6.39 -11.65
N ASN A 112 6.34 -6.54 -12.96
CA ASN A 112 6.66 -7.80 -13.65
C ASN A 112 8.15 -8.16 -13.50
N PHE A 113 9.04 -7.17 -13.51
CA PHE A 113 10.46 -7.42 -13.26
C PHE A 113 10.73 -7.89 -11.83
N VAL A 114 9.98 -7.39 -10.84
CA VAL A 114 10.05 -7.91 -9.46
C VAL A 114 9.65 -9.38 -9.41
N SER A 115 8.49 -9.73 -9.99
CA SER A 115 8.00 -11.11 -10.02
C SER A 115 9.00 -12.04 -10.73
N PHE A 116 9.48 -11.62 -11.89
CA PHE A 116 10.50 -12.37 -12.64
C PHE A 116 11.78 -12.59 -11.82
N SER A 117 12.25 -11.59 -11.07
CA SER A 117 13.43 -11.71 -10.22
C SER A 117 13.23 -12.70 -9.08
N VAL A 118 12.06 -12.70 -8.45
CA VAL A 118 11.69 -13.65 -7.39
C VAL A 118 11.69 -15.09 -7.94
N ASP A 119 11.04 -15.30 -9.08
CA ASP A 119 10.93 -16.62 -9.69
C ASP A 119 12.30 -17.16 -10.13
N ASN A 120 13.18 -16.29 -10.64
CA ASN A 120 14.55 -16.69 -10.97
C ASN A 120 15.39 -17.07 -9.75
N ILE A 121 15.28 -16.31 -8.64
CA ILE A 121 15.98 -16.67 -7.39
C ILE A 121 15.51 -18.05 -6.92
N ARG A 122 14.21 -18.32 -6.92
CA ARG A 122 13.66 -19.63 -6.58
C ARG A 122 14.20 -20.72 -7.49
N ALA A 123 14.17 -20.50 -8.80
CA ALA A 123 14.69 -21.46 -9.77
C ALA A 123 16.18 -21.76 -9.58
N VAL A 124 16.99 -20.74 -9.26
CA VAL A 124 18.42 -20.92 -8.95
C VAL A 124 18.62 -21.72 -7.68
N VAL A 125 17.85 -21.42 -6.61
CA VAL A 125 17.91 -22.15 -5.34
C VAL A 125 17.47 -23.60 -5.52
N ASP A 126 16.38 -23.86 -6.25
CA ASP A 126 15.91 -25.22 -6.53
C ASP A 126 16.91 -26.00 -7.41
N SER A 127 17.52 -25.32 -8.38
CA SER A 127 18.59 -25.91 -9.19
C SER A 127 19.82 -26.28 -8.35
N ALA A 128 20.22 -25.40 -7.43
CA ALA A 128 21.30 -25.64 -6.47
C ALA A 128 20.96 -26.82 -5.53
N LEU A 129 19.70 -26.91 -5.09
CA LEU A 129 19.21 -28.05 -4.29
C LEU A 129 19.40 -29.39 -5.00
N TYR A 130 18.96 -29.45 -6.26
CA TYR A 130 19.13 -30.67 -7.08
C TYR A 130 20.60 -30.98 -7.35
N PHE A 131 21.40 -29.96 -7.68
CA PHE A 131 22.82 -30.11 -7.93
C PHE A 131 23.54 -30.65 -6.69
N VAL A 132 23.36 -30.05 -5.54
CA VAL A 132 23.99 -30.46 -4.28
C VAL A 132 23.48 -31.85 -3.85
N GLY A 133 22.16 -32.06 -3.92
CA GLY A 133 21.55 -33.34 -3.50
C GLY A 133 21.98 -34.52 -4.35
N LEU A 134 22.05 -34.36 -5.65
CA LEU A 134 22.37 -35.48 -6.57
C LEU A 134 23.86 -35.65 -6.82
N LEU A 135 24.62 -34.56 -7.00
CA LEU A 135 26.03 -34.63 -7.46
C LEU A 135 27.05 -34.44 -6.34
N VAL A 136 26.72 -33.64 -5.29
CA VAL A 136 27.69 -33.39 -4.21
C VAL A 136 27.50 -34.36 -3.07
N ILE A 137 26.27 -34.57 -2.59
CA ILE A 137 26.00 -35.51 -1.48
C ILE A 137 25.83 -36.94 -2.02
N GLY A 138 25.00 -37.09 -3.05
CA GLY A 138 24.77 -38.33 -3.78
C GLY A 138 24.09 -39.45 -2.98
N TYR A 139 23.76 -40.55 -3.70
CA TYR A 139 23.22 -41.77 -3.12
C TYR A 139 24.36 -42.64 -2.50
N PRO A 140 24.18 -43.28 -1.33
CA PRO A 140 22.93 -43.43 -0.57
C PRO A 140 22.72 -42.38 0.52
N ALA A 141 23.56 -41.34 0.63
CA ALA A 141 23.48 -40.37 1.74
C ALA A 141 22.21 -39.50 1.71
N VAL A 142 21.68 -39.25 0.50
CA VAL A 142 20.40 -38.58 0.32
C VAL A 142 19.54 -39.41 -0.63
N SER A 143 18.29 -39.70 -0.19
CA SER A 143 17.35 -40.44 -1.04
C SER A 143 16.69 -39.49 -2.05
N LEU A 144 16.23 -40.03 -3.19
CA LEU A 144 15.46 -39.28 -4.16
C LEU A 144 14.18 -38.69 -3.53
N GLY A 145 13.54 -39.46 -2.61
CA GLY A 145 12.38 -38.99 -1.85
C GLY A 145 12.67 -37.77 -0.98
N SER A 146 13.84 -37.71 -0.34
CA SER A 146 14.26 -36.54 0.45
C SER A 146 14.47 -35.31 -0.41
N ILE A 147 15.03 -35.46 -1.61
CA ILE A 147 15.20 -34.34 -2.55
C ILE A 147 13.85 -33.80 -3.03
N LEU A 148 12.93 -34.71 -3.40
CA LEU A 148 11.58 -34.32 -3.82
C LEU A 148 10.78 -33.65 -2.68
N ALA A 149 10.87 -34.20 -1.46
CA ALA A 149 10.27 -33.61 -0.29
C ALA A 149 10.82 -32.19 -0.02
N MET A 150 12.14 -32.04 -0.11
CA MET A 150 12.82 -30.75 0.11
C MET A 150 12.45 -29.71 -0.96
N SER A 151 12.30 -30.11 -2.23
CA SER A 151 11.81 -29.23 -3.31
C SER A 151 10.37 -28.75 -3.04
N ASN A 152 9.49 -29.63 -2.55
CA ASN A 152 8.14 -29.24 -2.15
C ASN A 152 8.17 -28.28 -0.95
N TYR A 153 9.01 -28.50 0.03
CA TYR A 153 9.18 -27.57 1.17
C TYR A 153 9.79 -26.25 0.71
N SER A 154 10.78 -26.23 -0.20
CA SER A 154 11.33 -25.04 -0.81
C SER A 154 10.22 -24.18 -1.43
N SER A 155 9.35 -24.77 -2.24
CA SER A 155 8.23 -24.07 -2.89
C SER A 155 7.29 -23.42 -1.89
N ARG A 156 7.03 -24.08 -0.74
CA ARG A 156 6.16 -23.58 0.32
C ARG A 156 6.84 -22.58 1.24
N PHE A 157 8.16 -22.62 1.35
CA PHE A 157 8.97 -21.77 2.21
C PHE A 157 8.97 -20.29 1.76
N TRP A 158 9.01 -20.04 0.46
CA TRP A 158 9.07 -18.67 -0.08
C TRP A 158 7.79 -17.89 0.08
N GLN A 159 6.64 -18.56 0.05
CA GLN A 159 5.34 -17.88 0.10
C GLN A 159 5.10 -17.12 1.40
N PRO A 160 5.30 -17.69 2.60
CA PRO A 160 5.21 -16.95 3.86
C PRO A 160 6.10 -15.72 3.92
N ILE A 161 7.33 -15.78 3.40
CA ILE A 161 8.26 -14.63 3.40
C ILE A 161 7.70 -13.47 2.58
N ILE A 162 7.15 -13.76 1.40
CA ILE A 162 6.52 -12.76 0.54
C ILE A 162 5.27 -12.18 1.21
N ASN A 163 4.44 -13.04 1.80
CA ASN A 163 3.20 -12.64 2.46
C ASN A 163 3.46 -11.78 3.70
N ILE A 164 4.42 -12.12 4.55
CA ILE A 164 4.83 -11.33 5.71
C ILE A 164 5.27 -9.93 5.29
N ALA A 165 6.08 -9.81 4.23
CA ALA A 165 6.51 -8.52 3.71
C ALA A 165 5.33 -7.64 3.20
N SER A 166 4.31 -8.27 2.64
CA SER A 166 3.08 -7.62 2.21
C SER A 166 2.20 -7.19 3.39
N LEU A 167 2.01 -8.08 4.37
CA LEU A 167 1.24 -7.82 5.58
C LEU A 167 1.81 -6.68 6.41
N TYR A 168 3.15 -6.59 6.51
CA TYR A 168 3.80 -5.47 7.18
C TYR A 168 3.43 -4.11 6.55
N ASN A 169 3.42 -4.01 5.23
CA ASN A 169 3.01 -2.76 4.57
C ASN A 169 1.54 -2.42 4.82
N ASN A 170 0.66 -3.42 4.81
CA ASN A 170 -0.76 -3.23 5.11
C ASN A 170 -0.96 -2.78 6.56
N PHE A 171 -0.16 -3.30 7.49
CA PHE A 171 -0.20 -2.89 8.89
C PHE A 171 0.24 -1.44 9.08
N VAL A 172 1.36 -1.02 8.47
CA VAL A 172 1.83 0.38 8.51
C VAL A 172 0.76 1.34 7.95
N ASN A 173 0.13 0.99 6.83
CA ASN A 173 -0.95 1.80 6.27
C ASN A 173 -2.17 1.86 7.21
N ALA A 174 -2.53 0.74 7.85
CA ALA A 174 -3.64 0.69 8.80
C ALA A 174 -3.39 1.57 10.04
N VAL A 175 -2.16 1.58 10.56
CA VAL A 175 -1.77 2.48 11.66
C VAL A 175 -1.91 3.95 11.24
N ALA A 176 -1.43 4.32 10.04
CA ALA A 176 -1.57 5.69 9.55
C ALA A 176 -3.05 6.12 9.36
N TYR A 177 -3.93 5.20 8.99
CA TYR A 177 -5.38 5.49 8.95
C TYR A 177 -5.97 5.67 10.35
N LEU A 178 -5.55 4.85 11.32
CA LEU A 178 -5.99 4.99 12.72
C LEU A 178 -5.53 6.33 13.31
N GLU A 179 -4.27 6.73 13.09
CA GLU A 179 -3.76 8.04 13.51
C GLU A 179 -4.65 9.18 13.02
N ARG A 180 -5.00 9.18 11.72
CA ARG A 180 -5.91 10.22 11.16
C ARG A 180 -7.31 10.20 11.76
N ILE A 181 -7.84 9.01 12.09
CA ILE A 181 -9.14 8.90 12.74
C ILE A 181 -9.06 9.52 14.13
N PHE A 182 -8.02 9.20 14.91
CA PHE A 182 -7.82 9.75 16.24
C PHE A 182 -7.55 11.26 16.20
N GLU A 183 -6.72 11.75 15.29
CA GLU A 183 -6.52 13.18 15.08
C GLU A 183 -7.84 13.90 14.84
N THR A 184 -8.73 13.33 14.01
CA THR A 184 -10.06 13.91 13.76
C THR A 184 -10.99 13.81 14.97
N MET A 185 -10.90 12.73 15.75
CA MET A 185 -11.73 12.54 16.96
C MET A 185 -11.27 13.42 18.12
N ASP A 186 -9.97 13.66 18.21
CA ASP A 186 -9.34 14.47 19.26
C ASP A 186 -9.29 15.96 18.91
N GLU A 187 -9.77 16.33 17.69
CA GLU A 187 -9.86 17.74 17.29
C GLU A 187 -10.71 18.51 18.30
N PRO A 188 -10.18 19.54 18.93
CA PRO A 188 -10.90 20.31 19.92
C PRO A 188 -12.11 21.01 19.28
N VAL A 189 -13.24 20.97 19.96
CA VAL A 189 -14.43 21.71 19.54
C VAL A 189 -14.17 23.20 19.76
N ASP A 190 -13.96 23.94 18.67
CA ASP A 190 -13.68 25.39 18.71
C ASP A 190 -14.86 26.19 19.22
N VAL A 191 -16.09 25.79 18.85
CA VAL A 191 -17.33 26.44 19.29
C VAL A 191 -18.00 25.56 20.33
N LYS A 192 -17.78 25.87 21.59
CA LYS A 192 -18.40 25.19 22.74
C LYS A 192 -19.61 25.95 23.19
N ASP A 193 -20.61 25.23 23.73
CA ASP A 193 -21.70 25.85 24.43
C ASP A 193 -21.17 26.61 25.66
N ALA A 194 -21.72 27.77 25.91
CA ALA A 194 -21.44 28.52 27.14
C ALA A 194 -21.94 27.73 28.36
N GLU A 195 -21.34 27.96 29.54
CA GLU A 195 -21.73 27.25 30.77
C GLU A 195 -23.21 27.54 31.18
N ASP A 196 -23.76 28.67 30.70
CA ASP A 196 -25.13 29.11 30.91
C ASP A 196 -26.01 28.96 29.66
N ALA A 197 -25.59 28.16 28.69
CA ALA A 197 -26.36 27.90 27.47
C ALA A 197 -27.71 27.25 27.81
N TYR A 198 -28.75 27.71 27.17
CA TYR A 198 -30.12 27.21 27.30
C TYR A 198 -30.65 26.74 25.95
N GLU A 199 -31.65 25.86 25.97
CA GLU A 199 -32.31 25.41 24.75
C GLU A 199 -32.96 26.62 24.01
N MET A 200 -32.68 26.69 22.71
CA MET A 200 -33.18 27.77 21.88
C MET A 200 -34.72 27.68 21.78
N PRO A 201 -35.46 28.71 22.10
CA PRO A 201 -36.90 28.71 21.98
C PRO A 201 -37.35 28.68 20.51
N ASP A 202 -38.63 28.40 20.25
CA ASP A 202 -39.19 28.41 18.91
C ASP A 202 -38.90 29.73 18.19
N ILE A 203 -38.18 29.66 17.07
CA ILE A 203 -37.68 30.79 16.31
C ILE A 203 -38.85 31.39 15.49
N LYS A 204 -39.09 32.67 15.63
CA LYS A 204 -40.08 33.42 14.82
C LYS A 204 -39.52 33.96 13.50
N GLY A 205 -38.21 33.68 13.22
CA GLY A 205 -37.55 34.11 11.99
C GLY A 205 -37.00 35.54 12.01
N GLU A 206 -36.96 36.20 13.17
CA GLU A 206 -36.34 37.51 13.33
C GLU A 206 -34.89 37.35 13.77
N VAL A 207 -33.96 37.98 13.03
CA VAL A 207 -32.49 37.90 13.29
C VAL A 207 -31.95 39.32 13.35
N GLU A 208 -31.30 39.67 14.45
CA GLU A 208 -30.67 40.96 14.67
C GLU A 208 -29.20 40.76 15.06
N TYR A 209 -28.32 41.48 14.40
CA TYR A 209 -26.90 41.58 14.78
C TYR A 209 -26.70 42.82 15.62
N ARG A 210 -26.03 42.69 16.75
CA ARG A 210 -25.71 43.81 17.63
C ARG A 210 -24.23 43.75 17.98
N ASP A 211 -23.47 44.70 17.46
CA ASP A 211 -22.04 44.90 17.77
C ASP A 211 -21.21 43.60 17.65
N VAL A 212 -21.43 42.89 16.56
CA VAL A 212 -20.78 41.59 16.33
C VAL A 212 -19.37 41.79 15.79
N THR A 213 -18.38 41.25 16.52
CA THR A 213 -16.99 41.16 16.07
C THR A 213 -16.64 39.70 15.88
N PHE A 214 -16.08 39.35 14.73
CA PHE A 214 -15.71 37.97 14.38
C PHE A 214 -14.30 37.87 13.75
N ALA A 215 -13.56 36.87 14.17
CA ALA A 215 -12.26 36.50 13.63
C ALA A 215 -12.16 34.99 13.48
N TYR A 216 -11.48 34.50 12.41
CA TYR A 216 -11.10 33.08 12.27
C TYR A 216 -9.79 32.78 13.01
N GLU A 217 -8.90 33.77 13.12
CA GLU A 217 -7.63 33.70 13.83
C GLU A 217 -7.56 34.80 14.87
N GLU A 218 -7.00 34.50 16.03
CA GLU A 218 -6.79 35.55 17.06
C GLU A 218 -5.98 36.72 16.48
N GLY A 219 -6.51 37.94 16.64
CA GLY A 219 -5.87 39.18 16.20
C GLY A 219 -6.14 39.60 14.75
N LYS A 220 -6.94 38.83 13.98
CA LYS A 220 -7.36 39.22 12.62
C LYS A 220 -8.89 39.30 12.56
N ASN A 221 -9.47 40.41 12.99
CA ASN A 221 -10.90 40.61 12.88
C ASN A 221 -11.30 40.74 11.41
N ILE A 222 -12.31 39.94 11.01
CA ILE A 222 -12.93 40.02 9.68
C ILE A 222 -14.20 40.85 9.73
N LEU A 223 -14.92 40.77 10.82
CA LEU A 223 -16.07 41.64 11.11
C LEU A 223 -15.74 42.40 12.38
N GLU A 224 -15.99 43.72 12.40
CA GLU A 224 -15.83 44.56 13.56
C GLU A 224 -17.10 45.43 13.74
N ASN A 225 -17.69 45.33 14.92
CA ASN A 225 -18.83 46.15 15.34
C ASN A 225 -19.97 46.20 14.31
N VAL A 226 -20.34 45.06 13.75
CA VAL A 226 -21.42 44.93 12.76
C VAL A 226 -22.77 44.86 13.48
N SER A 227 -23.66 45.80 13.15
CA SER A 227 -25.05 45.87 13.67
C SER A 227 -26.03 45.95 12.54
#